data_a110b0cf67491f391bfdb528fd4e2efd
#
_entry.id   a110b0cf67491f391bfdb528fd4e2efd
#
_cell.length_a   1.000
_cell.length_b   1.000
_cell.length_c   1.000
_cell.angle_alpha   90.00
_cell.angle_beta   90.00
_cell.angle_gamma   90.00
#
_symmetry.space_group_name_H-M   'P 1'
#
loop_
_entity.id
_entity.type
_entity.pdbx_description
1 polymer ?
#
loop_
_entity_poly.entity_id
_entity_poly.type
_entity_poly.pdbx_seq_one_letter_code
_entity_poly.pdbx_strand_id
1 'polypeptide(L)'
;MNYSSKKTSGRISMVVKQYEVGNFAVFCYLIGDEETQEGLFIDPADDAKGLLSEAKSHGLNKIKYIVNTHSHVDHIMGNAEMVKKTGAKIIIHEEDAAALVRTPPYLLEMFGATASPPADIQVKEGEIIQVGNVKLKVLHTPGHSPGGMSLHLDGMVFTGDTLFVGSVGRTDFPGSSWDVLENSIRKKLYVLPGETVVFPGHNYGSSPTSTIQYEKRHNPFVRG
;
A
#
# COMPACT_ATOMS: atom_id res chain seq x y z
N MET A 1 -4.10 12.26 -9.42
CA MET A 1 -5.28 13.08 -9.02
C MET A 1 -5.04 13.71 -7.66
N ASN A 2 -5.38 14.99 -7.52
CA ASN A 2 -5.18 15.71 -6.26
C ASN A 2 -6.46 15.64 -5.44
N TYR A 3 -6.51 14.82 -4.41
CA TYR A 3 -7.56 14.88 -3.40
C TYR A 3 -7.12 15.85 -2.31
N SER A 4 -7.49 17.14 -2.46
CA SER A 4 -7.34 18.15 -1.42
C SER A 4 -8.73 18.46 -0.86
N SER A 5 -9.00 18.10 0.39
CA SER A 5 -10.22 18.52 1.07
C SER A 5 -9.94 19.79 1.87
N LYS A 6 -10.52 20.92 1.43
CA LYS A 6 -10.47 22.20 2.17
C LYS A 6 -11.31 22.13 3.46
N LYS A 7 -10.78 22.76 4.53
CA LYS A 7 -11.30 22.87 5.89
C LYS A 7 -12.78 23.27 5.97
N THR A 8 -13.56 22.41 6.62
CA THR A 8 -14.65 22.80 7.54
C THR A 8 -14.33 22.19 8.89
N SER A 9 -14.59 22.90 9.99
CA SER A 9 -14.11 22.63 11.36
C SER A 9 -14.15 21.15 11.75
N GLY A 10 -12.98 20.57 12.08
CA GLY A 10 -12.83 19.21 12.57
C GLY A 10 -12.21 18.19 11.60
N ARG A 11 -11.94 18.56 10.34
CA ARG A 11 -11.26 17.66 9.37
C ARG A 11 -9.75 17.83 9.44
N ILE A 12 -9.03 16.70 9.59
CA ILE A 12 -7.57 16.62 9.51
C ILE A 12 -7.14 17.10 8.11
N SER A 13 -6.17 18.03 8.06
CA SER A 13 -5.56 18.46 6.79
C SER A 13 -4.56 17.39 6.36
N MET A 14 -4.93 16.62 5.35
CA MET A 14 -4.27 15.38 4.98
C MET A 14 -3.78 15.43 3.53
N VAL A 15 -2.57 14.95 3.31
CA VAL A 15 -2.00 14.69 1.98
C VAL A 15 -2.25 13.24 1.61
N VAL A 16 -2.82 12.99 0.45
CA VAL A 16 -2.87 11.65 -0.20
C VAL A 16 -2.48 11.82 -1.66
N LYS A 17 -1.41 11.16 -2.06
CA LYS A 17 -0.88 11.19 -3.43
C LYS A 17 -0.57 9.79 -3.92
N GLN A 18 -0.79 9.57 -5.20
CA GLN A 18 -0.51 8.33 -5.91
C GLN A 18 0.55 8.59 -6.98
N TYR A 19 1.59 7.78 -6.99
CA TYR A 19 2.69 7.81 -7.96
C TYR A 19 2.85 6.44 -8.58
N GLU A 20 2.95 6.36 -9.89
CA GLU A 20 3.39 5.16 -10.58
C GLU A 20 4.91 5.14 -10.62
N VAL A 21 5.52 4.07 -10.12
CA VAL A 21 6.97 3.95 -9.99
C VAL A 21 7.50 2.64 -10.58
N GLY A 22 8.72 2.71 -11.08
CA GLY A 22 9.45 1.56 -11.62
C GLY A 22 8.84 0.96 -12.89
N ASN A 23 9.41 -0.18 -13.31
CA ASN A 23 9.05 -0.85 -14.57
C ASN A 23 7.85 -1.80 -14.44
N PHE A 24 7.34 -1.99 -13.23
CA PHE A 24 6.23 -2.92 -12.95
C PHE A 24 4.90 -2.19 -12.71
N ALA A 25 4.84 -0.89 -13.04
CA ALA A 25 3.66 -0.04 -12.86
C ALA A 25 3.09 -0.11 -11.42
N VAL A 26 3.99 -0.18 -10.41
CA VAL A 26 3.59 -0.18 -9.00
C VAL A 26 3.07 1.19 -8.61
N PHE A 27 1.95 1.24 -7.91
CA PHE A 27 1.48 2.45 -7.29
C PHE A 27 2.06 2.60 -5.87
N CYS A 28 2.93 3.60 -5.72
CA CYS A 28 3.38 4.10 -4.44
C CYS A 28 2.44 5.20 -3.94
N TYR A 29 2.12 5.18 -2.65
CA TYR A 29 1.27 6.21 -2.06
C TYR A 29 2.00 7.00 -0.98
N LEU A 30 1.90 8.33 -1.07
CA LEU A 30 2.33 9.25 -0.02
C LEU A 30 1.11 9.65 0.80
N ILE A 31 1.14 9.35 2.09
CA ILE A 31 0.13 9.75 3.06
C ILE A 31 0.79 10.63 4.11
N GLY A 32 0.18 11.75 4.46
CA GLY A 32 0.76 12.65 5.46
C GLY A 32 -0.23 13.59 6.11
N ASP A 33 0.21 14.18 7.18
CA ASP A 33 -0.49 15.21 7.95
C ASP A 33 0.21 16.56 7.75
N GLU A 34 -0.50 17.51 7.14
CA GLU A 34 0.04 18.84 6.85
C GLU A 34 0.36 19.64 8.13
N GLU A 35 -0.36 19.38 9.23
CA GLU A 35 -0.17 20.10 10.48
C GLU A 35 1.14 19.69 11.17
N THR A 36 1.39 18.38 11.26
CA THR A 36 2.61 17.83 11.87
C THR A 36 3.76 17.71 10.89
N GLN A 37 3.52 17.86 9.58
CA GLN A 37 4.47 17.67 8.49
C GLN A 37 5.10 16.27 8.48
N GLU A 38 4.42 15.30 9.10
CA GLU A 38 4.83 13.90 9.12
C GLU A 38 4.14 13.12 8.01
N GLY A 39 4.87 12.21 7.37
CA GLY A 39 4.36 11.37 6.30
C GLY A 39 4.84 9.92 6.37
N LEU A 40 4.20 9.09 5.57
CA LEU A 40 4.61 7.73 5.27
C LEU A 40 4.46 7.45 3.77
N PHE A 41 5.21 6.47 3.30
CA PHE A 41 5.00 5.88 1.98
C PHE A 41 4.44 4.46 2.12
N ILE A 42 3.49 4.12 1.25
CA ILE A 42 3.04 2.75 1.03
C ILE A 42 3.71 2.26 -0.25
N ASP A 43 4.39 1.13 -0.18
CA ASP A 43 5.09 0.43 -1.28
C ASP A 43 5.98 1.37 -2.14
N PRO A 44 7.02 2.02 -1.56
CA PRO A 44 7.93 2.87 -2.32
C PRO A 44 8.93 2.04 -3.12
N ALA A 45 8.45 1.39 -4.17
CA ALA A 45 9.17 0.40 -4.95
C ALA A 45 10.39 0.95 -5.69
N ASP A 46 10.36 2.20 -6.14
CA ASP A 46 11.44 2.82 -6.93
C ASP A 46 11.45 4.34 -6.75
N ASP A 47 12.43 5.02 -7.37
CA ASP A 47 12.58 6.49 -7.39
C ASP A 47 12.50 7.16 -6.02
N ALA A 48 13.19 6.63 -5.03
CA ALA A 48 13.21 7.20 -3.68
C ALA A 48 13.56 8.71 -3.68
N LYS A 49 14.38 9.17 -4.62
CA LYS A 49 14.76 10.60 -4.72
C LYS A 49 13.57 11.45 -5.18
N GLY A 50 12.88 11.05 -6.23
CA GLY A 50 11.69 11.74 -6.74
C GLY A 50 10.58 11.75 -5.72
N LEU A 51 10.27 10.59 -5.12
CA LEU A 51 9.26 10.46 -4.07
C LEU A 51 9.52 11.39 -2.87
N LEU A 52 10.77 11.49 -2.41
CA LEU A 52 11.12 12.38 -1.31
C LEU A 52 11.04 13.86 -1.70
N SER A 53 11.34 14.21 -2.95
CA SER A 53 11.14 15.56 -3.48
C SER A 53 9.66 15.92 -3.50
N GLU A 54 8.79 14.99 -3.93
CA GLU A 54 7.35 15.15 -3.90
C GLU A 54 6.81 15.32 -2.47
N ALA A 55 7.25 14.50 -1.52
CA ALA A 55 6.87 14.64 -0.12
C ALA A 55 7.18 16.05 0.40
N LYS A 56 8.40 16.55 0.11
CA LYS A 56 8.82 17.89 0.51
C LYS A 56 8.00 18.99 -0.17
N SER A 57 7.63 18.83 -1.46
CA SER A 57 6.80 19.80 -2.18
C SER A 57 5.39 19.92 -1.57
N HIS A 58 4.92 18.84 -0.91
CA HIS A 58 3.67 18.81 -0.16
C HIS A 58 3.82 19.17 1.33
N GLY A 59 4.97 19.72 1.74
CA GLY A 59 5.23 20.16 3.12
C GLY A 59 5.52 19.03 4.10
N LEU A 60 5.65 17.79 3.63
CA LEU A 60 5.95 16.64 4.49
C LEU A 60 7.48 16.51 4.64
N ASN A 61 8.00 17.05 5.74
CA ASN A 61 9.45 17.16 5.97
C ASN A 61 10.03 15.96 6.73
N LYS A 62 9.17 15.09 7.31
CA LYS A 62 9.58 13.94 8.09
C LYS A 62 8.82 12.69 7.66
N ILE A 63 9.48 11.82 6.93
CA ILE A 63 8.94 10.50 6.59
C ILE A 63 9.23 9.56 7.76
N LYS A 64 8.18 9.12 8.45
CA LYS A 64 8.28 8.26 9.65
C LYS A 64 8.28 6.79 9.32
N TYR A 65 7.50 6.40 8.30
CA TYR A 65 7.26 5.00 7.99
C TYR A 65 7.33 4.73 6.50
N ILE A 66 7.77 3.51 6.21
CA ILE A 66 7.58 2.79 4.97
C ILE A 66 6.62 1.65 5.31
N VAL A 67 5.47 1.59 4.68
CA VAL A 67 4.48 0.54 4.92
C VAL A 67 4.43 -0.35 3.69
N ASN A 68 4.79 -1.62 3.83
CA ASN A 68 4.66 -2.57 2.73
C ASN A 68 3.33 -3.33 2.86
N THR A 69 2.52 -3.29 1.81
CA THR A 69 1.25 -4.04 1.76
C THR A 69 1.50 -5.55 1.80
N HIS A 70 2.63 -5.98 1.24
CA HIS A 70 3.12 -7.36 1.25
C HIS A 70 4.62 -7.42 0.90
N SER A 71 5.21 -8.63 0.84
CA SER A 71 6.66 -8.82 0.76
C SER A 71 7.21 -9.11 -0.64
N HIS A 72 6.42 -9.00 -1.73
CA HIS A 72 6.95 -9.25 -3.07
C HIS A 72 7.95 -8.17 -3.49
N VAL A 73 8.95 -8.61 -4.28
CA VAL A 73 10.16 -7.83 -4.55
C VAL A 73 9.87 -6.49 -5.20
N ASP A 74 8.93 -6.45 -6.11
CA ASP A 74 8.53 -5.24 -6.83
C ASP A 74 7.89 -4.16 -5.93
N HIS A 75 7.36 -4.50 -4.74
CA HIS A 75 6.85 -3.55 -3.75
C HIS A 75 7.89 -3.10 -2.72
N ILE A 76 8.93 -3.92 -2.50
CA ILE A 76 9.89 -3.69 -1.41
C ILE A 76 11.28 -3.26 -1.88
N MET A 77 11.55 -3.26 -3.19
CA MET A 77 12.89 -3.01 -3.72
C MET A 77 13.44 -1.61 -3.45
N GLY A 78 12.60 -0.63 -3.19
CA GLY A 78 13.01 0.72 -2.77
C GLY A 78 13.24 0.89 -1.27
N ASN A 79 12.89 -0.11 -0.44
CA ASN A 79 12.96 0.01 1.03
C ASN A 79 14.35 0.41 1.53
N ALA A 80 15.40 -0.25 1.06
CA ALA A 80 16.77 -0.01 1.51
C ALA A 80 17.21 1.44 1.24
N GLU A 81 16.90 1.97 0.06
CA GLU A 81 17.23 3.34 -0.29
C GLU A 81 16.40 4.35 0.51
N MET A 82 15.11 4.11 0.68
CA MET A 82 14.23 4.96 1.48
C MET A 82 14.67 5.01 2.95
N VAL A 83 14.97 3.86 3.56
CA VAL A 83 15.51 3.82 4.93
C VAL A 83 16.83 4.59 5.03
N LYS A 84 17.77 4.38 4.10
CA LYS A 84 19.05 5.08 4.08
C LYS A 84 18.89 6.61 4.01
N LYS A 85 17.91 7.09 3.25
CA LYS A 85 17.70 8.54 3.06
C LYS A 85 16.90 9.21 4.17
N THR A 86 16.02 8.47 4.85
CA THR A 86 15.03 9.07 5.77
C THR A 86 15.17 8.62 7.22
N GLY A 87 15.74 7.42 7.45
CA GLY A 87 15.68 6.74 8.75
C GLY A 87 14.26 6.25 9.09
N ALA A 88 13.33 6.21 8.13
CA ALA A 88 11.97 5.74 8.34
C ALA A 88 11.95 4.27 8.74
N LYS A 89 11.00 3.91 9.62
CA LYS A 89 10.79 2.54 10.06
C LYS A 89 9.94 1.77 9.07
N ILE A 90 10.31 0.52 8.80
CA ILE A 90 9.54 -0.39 7.94
C ILE A 90 8.43 -1.05 8.76
N ILE A 91 7.21 -0.99 8.23
CA ILE A 91 6.02 -1.65 8.78
C ILE A 91 5.50 -2.66 7.75
N ILE A 92 5.21 -3.88 8.19
CA ILE A 92 4.59 -4.94 7.38
C ILE A 92 3.74 -5.83 8.29
N HIS A 93 2.83 -6.60 7.69
CA HIS A 93 2.06 -7.61 8.43
C HIS A 93 2.99 -8.72 8.95
N GLU A 94 2.73 -9.24 10.16
CA GLU A 94 3.60 -10.25 10.82
C GLU A 94 3.84 -11.50 9.97
N GLU A 95 2.84 -11.94 9.19
CA GLU A 95 2.95 -13.14 8.36
C GLU A 95 3.86 -12.97 7.13
N ASP A 96 4.13 -11.73 6.69
CA ASP A 96 5.07 -11.43 5.61
C ASP A 96 6.44 -10.93 6.11
N ALA A 97 6.59 -10.64 7.40
CA ALA A 97 7.81 -10.06 7.95
C ALA A 97 9.06 -10.92 7.72
N ALA A 98 8.92 -12.25 7.80
CA ALA A 98 10.03 -13.16 7.53
C ALA A 98 10.39 -13.22 6.03
N ALA A 99 9.40 -13.07 5.14
CA ALA A 99 9.62 -13.10 3.69
C ALA A 99 10.30 -11.82 3.19
N LEU A 100 10.07 -10.69 3.84
CA LEU A 100 10.67 -9.39 3.52
C LEU A 100 12.18 -9.43 3.33
N VAL A 101 12.89 -10.23 4.13
CA VAL A 101 14.35 -10.37 4.10
C VAL A 101 14.84 -11.61 3.35
N ARG A 102 13.93 -12.39 2.77
CA ARG A 102 14.24 -13.67 2.13
C ARG A 102 14.13 -13.65 0.61
N THR A 103 14.08 -12.45 0.00
CA THR A 103 14.08 -12.36 -1.47
C THR A 103 15.28 -13.10 -2.04
N PRO A 104 15.07 -14.11 -2.90
CA PRO A 104 16.17 -14.88 -3.48
C PRO A 104 17.14 -13.98 -4.27
N PRO A 105 18.47 -14.22 -4.20
CA PRO A 105 19.46 -13.39 -4.87
C PRO A 105 19.21 -13.21 -6.37
N TYR A 106 18.76 -14.27 -7.06
CA TYR A 106 18.45 -14.19 -8.50
C TYR A 106 17.29 -13.26 -8.82
N LEU A 107 16.30 -13.12 -7.91
CA LEU A 107 15.23 -12.14 -8.07
C LEU A 107 15.76 -10.73 -7.82
N LEU A 108 16.58 -10.52 -6.80
CA LEU A 108 17.22 -9.22 -6.57
C LEU A 108 18.00 -8.77 -7.81
N GLU A 109 18.77 -9.67 -8.42
CA GLU A 109 19.52 -9.37 -9.64
C GLU A 109 18.59 -9.08 -10.83
N MET A 110 17.56 -9.90 -11.05
CA MET A 110 16.58 -9.73 -12.12
C MET A 110 15.84 -8.37 -12.04
N PHE A 111 15.52 -7.95 -10.82
CA PHE A 111 14.82 -6.68 -10.57
C PHE A 111 15.78 -5.48 -10.39
N GLY A 112 17.10 -5.71 -10.40
CA GLY A 112 18.08 -4.68 -10.07
C GLY A 112 17.91 -4.13 -8.64
N ALA A 113 17.38 -4.95 -7.74
CA ALA A 113 16.96 -4.56 -6.40
C ALA A 113 18.04 -4.81 -5.36
N THR A 114 18.02 -4.03 -4.29
CA THR A 114 18.76 -4.30 -3.06
C THR A 114 17.84 -5.00 -2.06
N ALA A 115 18.39 -5.97 -1.31
CA ALA A 115 17.63 -6.65 -0.27
C ALA A 115 17.02 -5.66 0.72
N SER A 116 15.75 -5.86 1.06
CA SER A 116 15.08 -5.03 2.07
C SER A 116 15.70 -5.23 3.45
N PRO A 117 15.86 -4.18 4.26
CA PRO A 117 16.06 -4.33 5.69
C PRO A 117 14.89 -5.08 6.34
N PRO A 118 15.08 -5.67 7.55
CA PRO A 118 13.98 -6.26 8.30
C PRO A 118 12.94 -5.20 8.71
N ALA A 119 11.73 -5.66 8.96
CA ALA A 119 10.68 -4.80 9.51
C ALA A 119 11.03 -4.35 10.94
N ASP A 120 10.85 -3.05 11.20
CA ASP A 120 10.96 -2.49 12.56
C ASP A 120 9.68 -2.74 13.36
N ILE A 121 8.54 -2.77 12.67
CA ILE A 121 7.21 -2.91 13.27
C ILE A 121 6.42 -3.95 12.48
N GLN A 122 5.89 -4.93 13.18
CA GLN A 122 4.98 -5.93 12.63
C GLN A 122 3.58 -5.63 13.10
N VAL A 123 2.62 -5.63 12.17
CA VAL A 123 1.22 -5.31 12.48
C VAL A 123 0.30 -6.49 12.20
N LYS A 124 -0.91 -6.42 12.77
CA LYS A 124 -1.97 -7.43 12.67
C LYS A 124 -3.29 -6.80 12.25
N GLU A 125 -4.26 -7.66 11.96
CA GLU A 125 -5.65 -7.26 11.71
C GLU A 125 -6.17 -6.27 12.76
N GLY A 126 -6.74 -5.17 12.28
CA GLY A 126 -7.42 -4.15 13.07
C GLY A 126 -6.51 -3.14 13.76
N GLU A 127 -5.19 -3.33 13.72
CA GLU A 127 -4.25 -2.35 14.27
C GLU A 127 -4.26 -1.03 13.50
N ILE A 128 -3.79 0.03 14.14
CA ILE A 128 -3.76 1.37 13.59
C ILE A 128 -2.32 1.82 13.37
N ILE A 129 -2.00 2.13 12.11
CA ILE A 129 -0.77 2.84 11.76
C ILE A 129 -1.08 4.34 11.81
N GLN A 130 -0.38 5.07 12.68
CA GLN A 130 -0.63 6.49 12.86
C GLN A 130 0.58 7.33 12.43
N VAL A 131 0.34 8.32 11.56
CA VAL A 131 1.31 9.35 11.16
C VAL A 131 0.69 10.73 11.37
N GLY A 132 1.28 11.51 12.26
CA GLY A 132 0.63 12.74 12.75
C GLY A 132 -0.76 12.44 13.32
N ASN A 133 -1.78 13.12 12.80
CA ASN A 133 -3.18 12.91 13.15
C ASN A 133 -3.90 11.91 12.22
N VAL A 134 -3.21 11.43 11.17
CA VAL A 134 -3.79 10.49 10.19
C VAL A 134 -3.68 9.07 10.72
N LYS A 135 -4.77 8.30 10.63
CA LYS A 135 -4.89 6.93 11.14
C LYS A 135 -5.32 5.99 10.03
N LEU A 136 -4.48 5.01 9.71
CA LEU A 136 -4.78 3.94 8.76
C LEU A 136 -5.07 2.66 9.54
N LYS A 137 -6.23 2.06 9.31
CA LYS A 137 -6.59 0.77 9.90
C LYS A 137 -6.08 -0.36 9.02
N VAL A 138 -5.36 -1.30 9.61
CA VAL A 138 -4.90 -2.52 8.95
C VAL A 138 -6.09 -3.47 8.75
N LEU A 139 -6.31 -3.91 7.54
CA LEU A 139 -7.19 -4.99 7.16
C LEU A 139 -6.31 -6.13 6.64
N HIS A 140 -6.23 -7.23 7.35
CA HIS A 140 -5.52 -8.41 6.86
C HIS A 140 -6.30 -9.03 5.70
N THR A 141 -5.73 -8.98 4.51
CA THR A 141 -6.33 -9.45 3.25
C THR A 141 -5.41 -10.46 2.56
N PRO A 142 -5.16 -11.62 3.20
CA PRO A 142 -4.29 -12.66 2.65
C PRO A 142 -4.85 -13.28 1.38
N GLY A 143 -3.99 -14.01 0.69
CA GLY A 143 -4.32 -14.82 -0.48
C GLY A 143 -3.39 -14.59 -1.65
N HIS A 144 -2.97 -13.35 -1.94
CA HIS A 144 -1.85 -13.05 -2.84
C HIS A 144 -0.50 -13.35 -2.17
N SER A 145 -0.36 -12.95 -0.91
CA SER A 145 0.66 -13.42 0.02
C SER A 145 0.01 -13.80 1.36
N PRO A 146 0.69 -14.53 2.25
CA PRO A 146 0.17 -14.84 3.58
C PRO A 146 -0.11 -13.59 4.41
N GLY A 147 0.79 -12.60 4.38
CA GLY A 147 0.68 -11.34 5.11
C GLY A 147 0.14 -10.18 4.30
N GLY A 148 -0.51 -10.44 3.16
CA GLY A 148 -1.14 -9.39 2.37
C GLY A 148 -2.10 -8.56 3.21
N MET A 149 -1.95 -7.23 3.19
CA MET A 149 -2.82 -6.32 3.93
C MET A 149 -3.30 -5.16 3.08
N SER A 150 -4.49 -4.70 3.38
CA SER A 150 -5.04 -3.44 2.87
C SER A 150 -5.07 -2.41 3.99
N LEU A 151 -4.97 -1.13 3.65
CA LEU A 151 -4.97 -0.04 4.61
C LEU A 151 -6.20 0.82 4.40
N HIS A 152 -7.08 0.88 5.39
CA HIS A 152 -8.31 1.67 5.32
C HIS A 152 -8.13 3.02 5.99
N LEU A 153 -8.43 4.07 5.26
CA LEU A 153 -8.40 5.46 5.69
C LEU A 153 -9.69 6.11 5.20
N ASP A 154 -10.42 6.76 6.05
CA ASP A 154 -11.73 7.40 5.86
C ASP A 154 -12.17 7.62 4.40
N GLY A 155 -13.05 6.76 3.90
CA GLY A 155 -13.51 6.76 2.50
C GLY A 155 -12.52 6.23 1.46
N MET A 156 -11.35 5.74 1.85
CA MET A 156 -10.29 5.23 0.97
C MET A 156 -9.76 3.87 1.47
N VAL A 157 -9.38 2.98 0.56
CA VAL A 157 -8.69 1.73 0.89
C VAL A 157 -7.55 1.48 -0.10
N PHE A 158 -6.33 1.32 0.43
CA PHE A 158 -5.13 0.97 -0.31
C PHE A 158 -5.00 -0.55 -0.26
N THR A 159 -5.24 -1.21 -1.39
CA THR A 159 -5.48 -2.66 -1.41
C THR A 159 -4.25 -3.50 -1.71
N GLY A 160 -3.12 -2.87 -2.02
CA GLY A 160 -1.97 -3.60 -2.53
C GLY A 160 -2.40 -4.54 -3.66
N ASP A 161 -1.90 -5.77 -3.62
CA ASP A 161 -2.21 -6.80 -4.61
C ASP A 161 -3.38 -7.71 -4.21
N THR A 162 -4.33 -7.17 -3.46
CA THR A 162 -5.58 -7.88 -3.14
C THR A 162 -6.64 -7.63 -4.20
N LEU A 163 -6.98 -6.37 -4.47
CA LEU A 163 -8.02 -5.96 -5.41
C LEU A 163 -7.50 -4.86 -6.32
N PHE A 164 -7.57 -5.07 -7.63
CA PHE A 164 -7.23 -4.08 -8.65
C PHE A 164 -8.50 -3.53 -9.31
N VAL A 165 -8.33 -2.53 -10.16
CA VAL A 165 -9.41 -2.04 -11.01
C VAL A 165 -9.74 -3.08 -12.09
N GLY A 166 -10.89 -3.75 -11.93
CA GLY A 166 -11.33 -4.80 -12.84
C GLY A 166 -10.51 -6.09 -12.78
N SER A 167 -9.66 -6.28 -11.76
CA SER A 167 -8.85 -7.48 -11.60
C SER A 167 -8.55 -7.75 -10.12
N VAL A 168 -7.76 -8.78 -9.85
CA VAL A 168 -7.29 -9.18 -8.52
C VAL A 168 -5.84 -9.63 -8.58
N GLY A 169 -5.17 -9.71 -7.42
CA GLY A 169 -3.83 -10.25 -7.31
C GLY A 169 -3.77 -11.72 -7.76
N ARG A 170 -2.66 -12.11 -8.34
CA ARG A 170 -2.42 -13.51 -8.74
C ARG A 170 -2.23 -14.41 -7.51
N THR A 171 -2.58 -15.67 -7.68
CA THR A 171 -2.56 -16.67 -6.60
C THR A 171 -1.85 -17.97 -6.99
N ASP A 172 -0.82 -17.86 -7.84
CA ASP A 172 0.00 -18.95 -8.34
C ASP A 172 1.42 -18.96 -7.77
N PHE A 173 1.69 -18.11 -6.77
CA PHE A 173 2.95 -18.10 -6.03
C PHE A 173 2.93 -19.07 -4.84
N PRO A 174 4.08 -19.54 -4.36
CA PRO A 174 4.16 -20.28 -3.10
C PRO A 174 3.55 -19.49 -1.93
N GLY A 175 2.62 -20.10 -1.20
CA GLY A 175 1.93 -19.47 -0.08
C GLY A 175 0.69 -18.66 -0.46
N SER A 176 0.39 -18.50 -1.75
CA SER A 176 -0.84 -17.86 -2.21
C SER A 176 -2.01 -18.85 -2.32
N SER A 177 -3.25 -18.33 -2.33
CA SER A 177 -4.47 -19.14 -2.42
C SER A 177 -5.62 -18.30 -2.97
N TRP A 178 -6.26 -18.80 -4.02
CA TRP A 178 -7.45 -18.16 -4.58
C TRP A 178 -8.61 -18.07 -3.59
N ASP A 179 -8.94 -19.17 -2.94
CA ASP A 179 -10.08 -19.22 -2.01
C ASP A 179 -9.89 -18.24 -0.83
N VAL A 180 -8.63 -18.07 -0.38
CA VAL A 180 -8.30 -17.13 0.69
C VAL A 180 -8.41 -15.69 0.17
N LEU A 181 -7.89 -15.40 -1.04
CA LEU A 181 -7.97 -14.07 -1.66
C LEU A 181 -9.43 -13.64 -1.90
N GLU A 182 -10.23 -14.51 -2.51
CA GLU A 182 -11.65 -14.25 -2.74
C GLU A 182 -12.38 -13.96 -1.43
N ASN A 183 -12.11 -14.76 -0.39
CA ASN A 183 -12.69 -14.58 0.93
C ASN A 183 -12.25 -13.24 1.58
N SER A 184 -10.99 -12.86 1.40
CA SER A 184 -10.46 -11.56 1.84
C SER A 184 -11.21 -10.40 1.17
N ILE A 185 -11.37 -10.45 -0.15
CA ILE A 185 -12.10 -9.44 -0.91
C ILE A 185 -13.54 -9.34 -0.43
N ARG A 186 -14.26 -10.47 -0.37
CA ARG A 186 -15.69 -10.51 0.00
C ARG A 186 -15.94 -10.05 1.44
N LYS A 187 -15.13 -10.52 2.40
CA LYS A 187 -15.37 -10.30 3.84
C LYS A 187 -14.69 -9.07 4.42
N LYS A 188 -13.66 -8.52 3.78
CA LYS A 188 -12.91 -7.37 4.28
C LYS A 188 -13.11 -6.12 3.42
N LEU A 189 -13.09 -6.25 2.10
CA LEU A 189 -13.18 -5.09 1.21
C LEU A 189 -14.62 -4.81 0.78
N TYR A 190 -15.37 -5.80 0.35
CA TYR A 190 -16.73 -5.63 -0.16
C TYR A 190 -17.78 -5.31 0.92
N VAL A 191 -17.40 -5.35 2.19
CA VAL A 191 -18.24 -4.89 3.31
C VAL A 191 -18.05 -3.40 3.64
N LEU A 192 -17.02 -2.76 3.05
CA LEU A 192 -16.83 -1.32 3.17
C LEU A 192 -17.95 -0.54 2.43
N PRO A 193 -18.22 0.72 2.80
CA PRO A 193 -19.17 1.56 2.08
C PRO A 193 -18.89 1.56 0.57
N GLY A 194 -19.95 1.54 -0.24
CA GLY A 194 -19.81 1.38 -1.70
C GLY A 194 -19.02 2.50 -2.38
N GLU A 195 -19.07 3.71 -1.82
CA GLU A 195 -18.33 4.90 -2.28
C GLU A 195 -16.85 4.90 -1.87
N THR A 196 -16.41 3.96 -1.03
CA THR A 196 -14.98 3.85 -0.66
C THR A 196 -14.13 3.70 -1.91
N VAL A 197 -13.17 4.61 -2.08
CA VAL A 197 -12.24 4.61 -3.21
C VAL A 197 -11.19 3.53 -3.04
N VAL A 198 -11.02 2.72 -4.06
CA VAL A 198 -10.00 1.66 -4.13
C VAL A 198 -8.73 2.20 -4.77
N PHE A 199 -7.62 2.12 -4.06
CA PHE A 199 -6.27 2.46 -4.47
C PHE A 199 -5.44 1.17 -4.59
N PRO A 200 -5.26 0.61 -5.81
CA PRO A 200 -4.62 -0.70 -6.01
C PRO A 200 -3.09 -0.65 -5.92
N GLY A 201 -2.44 -1.82 -5.85
CA GLY A 201 -0.98 -1.93 -5.86
C GLY A 201 -0.34 -1.64 -7.22
N HIS A 202 -1.09 -1.81 -8.32
CA HIS A 202 -0.58 -1.63 -9.69
C HIS A 202 -1.53 -0.89 -10.62
N ASN A 203 -0.95 -0.26 -11.66
CA ASN A 203 -1.69 0.39 -12.75
C ASN A 203 -2.05 -0.60 -13.87
N TYR A 204 -2.79 -1.67 -13.54
CA TYR A 204 -3.20 -2.69 -14.52
C TYR A 204 -4.61 -2.48 -15.07
N GLY A 205 -5.36 -1.55 -14.49
CA GLY A 205 -6.75 -1.31 -14.87
C GLY A 205 -6.92 -0.24 -15.94
N SER A 206 -8.18 0.02 -16.30
CA SER A 206 -8.57 1.09 -17.21
C SER A 206 -8.52 2.49 -16.58
N SER A 207 -8.31 2.55 -15.28
CA SER A 207 -8.26 3.77 -14.48
C SER A 207 -7.34 3.54 -13.27
N PRO A 208 -6.69 4.59 -12.73
CA PRO A 208 -5.77 4.43 -11.59
C PRO A 208 -6.48 4.13 -10.26
N THR A 209 -7.78 4.31 -10.17
CA THR A 209 -8.60 4.05 -8.99
C THR A 209 -9.97 3.53 -9.38
N SER A 210 -10.68 2.92 -8.42
CA SER A 210 -12.04 2.45 -8.59
C SER A 210 -12.86 2.74 -7.32
N THR A 211 -14.02 2.13 -7.16
CA THR A 211 -14.79 2.14 -5.92
C THR A 211 -15.22 0.72 -5.54
N ILE A 212 -15.44 0.49 -4.25
CA ILE A 212 -15.94 -0.81 -3.79
C ILE A 212 -17.23 -1.21 -4.51
N GLN A 213 -18.15 -0.25 -4.72
CA GLN A 213 -19.40 -0.54 -5.42
C GLN A 213 -19.18 -0.93 -6.89
N TYR A 214 -18.24 -0.25 -7.57
CA TYR A 214 -17.92 -0.58 -8.95
C TYR A 214 -17.32 -1.99 -9.06
N GLU A 215 -16.33 -2.31 -8.23
CA GLU A 215 -15.70 -3.63 -8.24
C GLU A 215 -16.68 -4.75 -7.89
N LYS A 216 -17.53 -4.57 -6.86
CA LYS A 216 -18.59 -5.55 -6.54
C LYS A 216 -19.49 -5.89 -7.72
N ARG A 217 -19.78 -4.93 -8.59
CA ARG A 217 -20.71 -5.10 -9.73
C ARG A 217 -20.01 -5.62 -10.98
N HIS A 218 -18.78 -5.19 -11.23
CA HIS A 218 -18.14 -5.32 -12.54
C HIS A 218 -16.85 -6.12 -12.54
N ASN A 219 -16.23 -6.39 -11.36
CA ASN A 219 -15.00 -7.17 -11.33
C ASN A 219 -15.28 -8.59 -11.86
N PRO A 220 -14.59 -9.04 -12.93
CA PRO A 220 -14.87 -10.33 -13.55
C PRO A 220 -14.46 -11.54 -12.69
N PHE A 221 -13.56 -11.33 -11.72
CA PHE A 221 -13.03 -12.40 -10.88
C PHE A 221 -13.87 -12.62 -9.61
N VAL A 222 -14.32 -11.53 -8.97
CA VAL A 222 -15.05 -11.58 -7.70
C VAL A 222 -16.26 -10.64 -7.77
N ARG A 223 -17.42 -11.14 -8.15
CA ARG A 223 -18.68 -10.39 -8.09
C ARG A 223 -19.31 -10.51 -6.72
N GLY A 224 -19.84 -9.40 -6.20
CA GLY A 224 -20.52 -9.31 -4.92
C GLY A 224 -21.98 -9.77 -4.94
#